data_1ac672f860ef8393f59d748c631396d1
#
_entry.id   1ac672f860ef8393f59d748c631396d1
#
_cell.length_a   1.000
_cell.length_b   1.000
_cell.length_c   1.000
_cell.angle_alpha   90.00
_cell.angle_beta   90.00
_cell.angle_gamma   90.00
#
_symmetry.space_group_name_H-M   'P 1'
#
loop_
_entity.id
_entity.type
_entity.pdbx_description
1 polymer ?
#
loop_
_entity_poly.entity_id
_entity_poly.type
_entity_poly.pdbx_seq_one_letter_code
_entity_poly.pdbx_strand_id
1 'polypeptide(L)'
;MKQYANINVPVPQEILLSLRVNNDEFAIQMKTLTAIKLYESGKLSIGQAASFAGMDESDFIKLLGKHKISIFGSAEEIAEDYANA
;
A
#
# COMPACT_ATOMS: atom_id res chain seq x y z
N MET A 1 -0.32 -6.50 -22.85
CA MET A 1 -1.51 -5.89 -22.20
C MET A 1 -1.81 -6.61 -20.92
N LYS A 2 -2.03 -5.88 -19.86
CA LYS A 2 -2.32 -6.48 -18.56
C LYS A 2 -3.74 -7.01 -18.52
N GLN A 3 -3.89 -8.17 -17.93
CA GLN A 3 -5.20 -8.71 -17.60
C GLN A 3 -5.46 -8.48 -16.13
N TYR A 4 -6.69 -8.13 -15.79
CA TYR A 4 -7.06 -7.83 -14.42
C TYR A 4 -8.01 -8.90 -13.90
N ALA A 5 -7.72 -9.38 -12.70
CA ALA A 5 -8.66 -10.20 -11.96
C ALA A 5 -9.55 -9.27 -11.16
N ASN A 6 -10.84 -9.51 -11.20
CA ASN A 6 -11.77 -8.71 -10.40
C ASN A 6 -12.11 -9.48 -9.14
N ILE A 7 -11.82 -8.89 -8.00
CA ILE A 7 -12.04 -9.54 -6.71
C ILE A 7 -13.18 -8.83 -6.00
N ASN A 8 -14.20 -9.60 -5.67
CA ASN A 8 -15.36 -9.05 -4.98
C ASN A 8 -15.16 -9.19 -3.49
N VAL A 9 -15.00 -8.04 -2.81
CA VAL A 9 -14.76 -8.01 -1.38
C VAL A 9 -15.89 -7.23 -0.70
N PRO A 10 -16.76 -7.91 0.02
CA PRO A 10 -17.81 -7.21 0.76
C PRO A 10 -17.21 -6.43 1.92
N VAL A 11 -17.66 -5.19 2.07
CA VAL A 11 -17.20 -4.32 3.16
C VAL A 11 -18.43 -3.79 3.88
N PRO A 12 -18.49 -3.91 5.21
CA PRO A 12 -19.62 -3.33 5.94
C PRO A 12 -19.72 -1.85 5.66
N GLN A 13 -20.92 -1.39 5.38
CA GLN A 13 -21.13 0.00 5.01
C GLN A 13 -20.72 0.95 6.11
N GLU A 14 -20.89 0.54 7.36
CA GLU A 14 -20.50 1.37 8.49
C GLU A 14 -19.01 1.71 8.50
N ILE A 15 -18.18 0.84 7.92
CA ILE A 15 -16.75 1.12 7.83
C ILE A 15 -16.50 2.27 6.86
N LEU A 16 -17.17 2.25 5.73
CA LEU A 16 -17.05 3.33 4.76
C LEU A 16 -17.52 4.66 5.35
N LEU A 17 -18.61 4.60 6.10
CA LEU A 17 -19.15 5.79 6.74
C LEU A 17 -18.19 6.32 7.80
N SER A 18 -17.61 5.42 8.60
CA SER A 18 -16.65 5.82 9.63
C SER A 18 -15.43 6.50 9.03
N LEU A 19 -14.97 6.01 7.89
CA LEU A 19 -13.80 6.55 7.23
C LEU A 19 -14.13 7.73 6.33
N ARG A 20 -15.43 7.96 6.09
CA ARG A 20 -15.90 9.04 5.20
C ARG A 20 -15.34 8.89 3.79
N VAL A 21 -15.42 7.67 3.28
CA VAL A 21 -14.97 7.38 1.93
C VAL A 21 -16.09 6.69 1.17
N ASN A 22 -16.06 6.84 -0.15
CA ASN A 22 -16.98 6.09 -1.00
C ASN A 22 -16.32 4.78 -1.42
N ASN A 23 -17.04 3.99 -2.21
CA ASN A 23 -16.55 2.67 -2.64
C ASN A 23 -15.23 2.77 -3.40
N ASP A 24 -15.14 3.72 -4.33
CA ASP A 24 -13.95 3.87 -5.15
C ASP A 24 -12.75 4.32 -4.32
N GLU A 25 -12.99 5.25 -3.41
CA GLU A 25 -11.92 5.73 -2.54
C GLU A 25 -11.41 4.62 -1.64
N PHE A 26 -12.32 3.80 -1.12
CA PHE A 26 -11.90 2.71 -0.26
C PHE A 26 -11.16 1.62 -1.04
N ALA A 27 -11.58 1.36 -2.27
CA ALA A 27 -10.88 0.40 -3.12
C ALA A 27 -9.44 0.85 -3.35
N ILE A 28 -9.23 2.14 -3.59
CA ILE A 28 -7.89 2.68 -3.75
C ILE A 28 -7.09 2.54 -2.47
N GLN A 29 -7.71 2.83 -1.32
CA GLN A 29 -7.06 2.65 -0.03
C GLN A 29 -6.63 1.21 0.19
N MET A 30 -7.51 0.27 -0.11
CA MET A 30 -7.21 -1.15 0.06
C MET A 30 -6.03 -1.56 -0.78
N LYS A 31 -6.02 -1.15 -2.05
CA LYS A 31 -4.93 -1.51 -2.95
C LYS A 31 -3.62 -0.89 -2.51
N THR A 32 -3.67 0.37 -2.10
CA THR A 32 -2.47 1.08 -1.69
C THR A 32 -1.85 0.46 -0.44
N LEU A 33 -2.66 0.20 0.58
CA LEU A 33 -2.16 -0.38 1.81
C LEU A 33 -1.65 -1.79 1.60
N THR A 34 -2.34 -2.56 0.76
CA THR A 34 -1.91 -3.92 0.44
C THR A 34 -0.60 -3.89 -0.32
N ALA A 35 -0.46 -2.97 -1.28
CA ALA A 35 0.77 -2.85 -2.04
C ALA A 35 1.95 -2.52 -1.13
N ILE A 36 1.75 -1.60 -0.19
CA ILE A 36 2.79 -1.24 0.78
C ILE A 36 3.21 -2.46 1.59
N LYS A 37 2.24 -3.18 2.11
CA LYS A 37 2.53 -4.33 2.96
C LYS A 37 3.23 -5.44 2.18
N LEU A 38 2.78 -5.70 0.97
CA LEU A 38 3.38 -6.75 0.15
C LEU A 38 4.79 -6.37 -0.29
N TYR A 39 5.04 -5.09 -0.55
CA TYR A 39 6.39 -4.64 -0.83
C TYR A 39 7.27 -4.78 0.41
N GLU A 40 6.78 -4.34 1.55
CA GLU A 40 7.51 -4.42 2.80
C GLU A 40 7.89 -5.87 3.13
N SER A 41 6.98 -6.79 2.84
CA SER A 41 7.17 -8.21 3.13
C SER A 41 8.01 -8.93 2.07
N GLY A 42 8.46 -8.21 1.04
CA GLY A 42 9.28 -8.81 -0.01
C GLY A 42 8.48 -9.64 -1.01
N LYS A 43 7.17 -9.51 -1.03
CA LYS A 43 6.32 -10.29 -1.93
C LYS A 43 6.17 -9.65 -3.30
N LEU A 44 6.28 -8.32 -3.37
CA LEU A 44 6.21 -7.58 -4.62
C LEU A 44 7.44 -6.70 -4.75
N SER A 45 7.91 -6.53 -6.00
CA SER A 45 8.93 -5.54 -6.28
C SER A 45 8.30 -4.15 -6.18
N ILE A 46 9.16 -3.13 -6.13
CA ILE A 46 8.65 -1.77 -6.04
C ILE A 46 7.82 -1.40 -7.29
N GLY A 47 8.24 -1.89 -8.45
CA GLY A 47 7.48 -1.64 -9.68
C GLY A 47 6.12 -2.31 -9.64
N GLN A 48 6.07 -3.55 -9.18
CA GLN A 48 4.81 -4.27 -9.08
C GLN A 48 3.88 -3.62 -8.06
N ALA A 49 4.42 -3.22 -6.93
CA ALA A 49 3.62 -2.60 -5.87
C ALA A 49 3.07 -1.25 -6.33
N ALA A 50 3.90 -0.44 -6.97
CA ALA A 50 3.47 0.85 -7.49
C ALA A 50 2.35 0.67 -8.53
N SER A 51 2.55 -0.28 -9.43
CA SER A 51 1.56 -0.57 -10.46
C SER A 51 0.22 -1.00 -9.83
N PHE A 52 0.29 -1.87 -8.83
CA PHE A 52 -0.91 -2.32 -8.14
C PHE A 52 -1.61 -1.16 -7.43
N ALA A 53 -0.84 -0.26 -6.84
CA ALA A 53 -1.41 0.91 -6.17
C ALA A 53 -1.91 1.98 -7.16
N GLY A 54 -1.63 1.80 -8.44
CA GLY A 54 -2.11 2.74 -9.45
C GLY A 54 -1.27 4.00 -9.53
N MET A 55 -0.01 3.94 -9.19
CA MET A 55 0.88 5.11 -9.22
C MET A 55 2.23 4.74 -9.81
N ASP A 56 3.02 5.73 -10.18
CA ASP A 56 4.36 5.44 -10.67
C ASP A 56 5.29 5.19 -9.49
N GLU A 57 6.49 4.68 -9.79
CA GLU A 57 7.43 4.32 -8.73
C GLU A 57 7.84 5.50 -7.88
N SER A 58 7.99 6.66 -8.52
CA SER A 58 8.39 7.87 -7.82
C SER A 58 7.37 8.24 -6.73
N ASP A 59 6.10 8.21 -7.09
CA ASP A 59 5.04 8.51 -6.14
C ASP A 59 4.94 7.44 -5.06
N PHE A 60 5.14 6.18 -5.45
CA PHE A 60 5.09 5.09 -4.48
C PHE A 60 6.24 5.21 -3.47
N ILE A 61 7.43 5.61 -3.94
CA ILE A 61 8.57 5.82 -3.05
C ILE A 61 8.25 6.91 -2.03
N LYS A 62 7.63 8.00 -2.48
CA LYS A 62 7.21 9.06 -1.57
C LYS A 62 6.22 8.56 -0.54
N LEU A 63 5.32 7.71 -0.99
CA LEU A 63 4.32 7.14 -0.09
C LEU A 63 4.97 6.24 0.95
N LEU A 64 5.95 5.44 0.53
CA LEU A 64 6.70 4.61 1.46
C LEU A 64 7.39 5.47 2.52
N GLY A 65 7.91 6.61 2.11
CA GLY A 65 8.50 7.54 3.05
C GLY A 65 7.53 8.03 4.10
N LYS A 66 6.31 8.31 3.68
CA LYS A 66 5.26 8.72 4.63
C LYS A 66 4.93 7.62 5.62
N HIS A 67 5.02 6.39 5.18
CA HIS A 67 4.76 5.24 6.04
C HIS A 67 6.03 4.77 6.72
N LYS A 68 7.13 5.50 6.53
CA LYS A 68 8.43 5.22 7.15
C LYS A 68 8.94 3.83 6.85
N ILE A 69 8.83 3.43 5.59
CA ILE A 69 9.31 2.14 5.13
C ILE A 69 10.53 2.36 4.26
N SER A 70 11.60 1.61 4.55
CA SER A 70 12.83 1.73 3.79
C SER A 70 12.69 1.08 2.43
N ILE A 71 13.24 1.72 1.41
CA ILE A 71 13.30 1.13 0.08
C ILE A 71 14.61 0.37 -0.13
N PHE A 72 15.58 0.57 0.75
CA PHE A 72 16.89 -0.03 0.58
C PHE A 72 17.24 -0.97 1.71
N GLY A 73 16.77 -0.66 2.89
CA GLY A 73 17.20 -1.36 4.06
C GLY A 73 16.33 -2.52 4.40
N SER A 74 16.77 -3.25 5.40
CA SER A 74 15.98 -4.31 5.95
C SER A 74 14.89 -3.71 6.83
N ALA A 75 13.87 -4.49 7.07
CA ALA A 75 12.83 -4.08 8.00
C ALA A 75 13.40 -3.85 9.39
N GLU A 76 14.49 -4.52 9.71
CA GLU A 76 15.12 -4.37 11.01
C GLU A 76 15.64 -2.96 11.24
N GLU A 77 16.28 -2.38 10.23
CA GLU A 77 16.77 -1.03 10.35
C GLU A 77 15.66 -0.06 10.58
N ILE A 78 14.57 -0.25 9.85
CA ILE A 78 13.41 0.61 9.99
C ILE A 78 12.81 0.44 11.37
N ALA A 79 12.70 -0.79 11.83
CA ALA A 79 12.12 -1.06 13.12
C ALA A 79 12.93 -0.41 14.24
N GLU A 80 14.24 -0.43 14.11
CA GLU A 80 15.09 0.23 15.10
C GLU A 80 14.84 1.74 15.12
N ASP A 81 14.77 2.33 13.94
CA ASP A 81 14.50 3.75 13.85
C ASP A 81 13.16 4.09 14.48
N TYR A 82 12.19 3.26 14.25
CA TYR A 82 10.86 3.48 14.80
C TYR A 82 10.87 3.33 16.31
N ALA A 83 11.57 2.32 16.78
CA ALA A 83 11.64 2.09 18.20
C ALA A 83 12.31 3.24 18.91
N ASN A 84 13.22 3.90 18.23
CA ASN A 84 13.98 5.00 18.79
C ASN A 84 13.36 6.36 18.52
N ALA A 85 12.38 6.39 17.63
CA ALA A 85 11.79 7.66 17.24
C ALA A 85 10.69 8.10 18.21
#